data_fca35ebbd42f7bdedecf90b456edcc27
#
_entry.id   fca35ebbd42f7bdedecf90b456edcc27
#
_cell.length_a   1.000
_cell.length_b   1.000
_cell.length_c   1.000
_cell.angle_alpha   90.00
_cell.angle_beta   90.00
_cell.angle_gamma   90.00
#
_symmetry.space_group_name_H-M   'P 1'
#
loop_
_entity.id
_entity.type
_entity.pdbx_description
1 polymer ?
#
loop_
_entity_poly.entity_id
_entity_poly.type
_entity_poly.pdbx_seq_one_letter_code
_entity_poly.pdbx_strand_id
1 'polypeptide(L)'
;MLLMLLTVLSFFSCSNKQENEGTGEKVAATDKKQDQKDHLPVIRIYCYGDAPTKKAEMLKKALTECYPHVELMQQCLELPKEHYLKERNRYSGPGLLKDLSKLRDGDVILGITDKVIYQANEISPTFGVFGISFVGAKVSLISLTQPSGKKHPDNHLVELMMHELGHAFGLHHCADEHCFMVDAEHGNKFSKTPSFCKECTKYLNGKGWEL
;
A
#
# COMPACT_ATOMS: atom_id res chain seq x y z
N MET A 1 -36.21 -45.47 -20.05
CA MET A 1 -37.65 -45.26 -19.86
C MET A 1 -37.80 -43.81 -19.46
N LEU A 2 -38.13 -43.07 -20.27
CA LEU A 2 -39.31 -42.41 -20.81
C LEU A 2 -39.34 -40.98 -20.26
N LEU A 3 -39.29 -40.02 -20.95
CA LEU A 3 -39.96 -39.36 -22.05
C LEU A 3 -40.44 -37.97 -21.62
N MET A 4 -40.05 -37.00 -22.37
CA MET A 4 -40.91 -36.01 -23.05
C MET A 4 -41.66 -34.99 -22.15
N LEU A 5 -41.91 -33.78 -22.52
CA LEU A 5 -42.06 -33.02 -23.79
C LEU A 5 -42.21 -31.54 -23.38
N LEU A 6 -41.57 -30.61 -24.09
CA LEU A 6 -42.18 -29.64 -25.03
C LEU A 6 -43.36 -28.80 -24.49
N THR A 7 -43.41 -27.52 -24.57
CA THR A 7 -43.73 -26.57 -25.65
C THR A 7 -44.03 -25.20 -25.01
N VAL A 8 -44.09 -24.03 -25.56
CA VAL A 8 -44.01 -23.36 -26.82
C VAL A 8 -44.18 -21.83 -26.55
N LEU A 9 -43.46 -21.05 -27.24
CA LEU A 9 -43.65 -19.68 -27.75
C LEU A 9 -44.85 -18.83 -27.31
N SER A 10 -44.63 -17.56 -27.02
CA SER A 10 -45.35 -16.52 -27.76
C SER A 10 -44.65 -15.14 -27.70
N PHE A 11 -44.50 -14.57 -28.85
CA PHE A 11 -44.09 -13.22 -29.19
C PHE A 11 -45.08 -12.18 -28.65
N PHE A 12 -44.58 -11.02 -28.25
CA PHE A 12 -45.25 -9.76 -28.57
C PHE A 12 -44.23 -8.63 -28.70
N SER A 13 -44.17 -8.10 -29.88
CA SER A 13 -43.50 -6.87 -30.29
C SER A 13 -44.44 -5.70 -30.03
N CYS A 14 -43.92 -4.60 -29.49
CA CYS A 14 -44.48 -3.28 -29.76
C CYS A 14 -43.40 -2.23 -29.70
N SER A 15 -43.11 -1.66 -30.84
CA SER A 15 -42.39 -0.40 -31.05
C SER A 15 -43.15 0.77 -30.40
N ASN A 16 -42.43 1.69 -29.76
CA ASN A 16 -42.74 3.11 -29.89
C ASN A 16 -41.46 3.96 -29.76
N LYS A 17 -41.16 4.67 -30.85
CA LYS A 17 -40.23 5.80 -30.91
C LYS A 17 -40.85 6.97 -30.16
N GLN A 18 -40.06 7.61 -29.33
CA GLN A 18 -40.15 9.06 -29.12
C GLN A 18 -38.76 9.60 -28.82
N GLU A 19 -38.31 10.43 -29.71
CA GLU A 19 -37.15 11.34 -29.56
C GLU A 19 -37.46 12.37 -28.47
N ASN A 20 -36.50 12.62 -27.59
CA ASN A 20 -36.41 13.93 -26.96
C ASN A 20 -34.93 14.27 -26.66
N GLU A 21 -34.57 15.40 -27.22
CA GLU A 21 -33.25 15.99 -27.20
C GLU A 21 -32.88 16.54 -25.80
N GLY A 22 -31.61 16.42 -25.50
CA GLY A 22 -30.75 17.49 -24.99
C GLY A 22 -30.76 17.84 -23.50
N THR A 23 -29.55 17.90 -23.01
CA THR A 23 -29.06 18.56 -21.78
C THR A 23 -29.15 17.78 -20.46
N GLY A 24 -28.09 17.06 -20.11
CA GLY A 24 -27.98 16.38 -18.80
C GLY A 24 -26.67 15.69 -18.48
N GLU A 25 -25.59 15.88 -19.23
CA GLU A 25 -24.42 15.00 -19.09
C GLU A 25 -23.15 15.63 -18.47
N LYS A 26 -23.22 16.86 -17.95
CA LYS A 26 -22.07 17.51 -17.31
C LYS A 26 -22.12 17.58 -15.78
N VAL A 27 -23.26 17.36 -15.15
CA VAL A 27 -23.41 17.49 -13.68
C VAL A 27 -23.15 16.15 -12.95
N ALA A 28 -23.43 15.01 -13.62
CA ALA A 28 -23.30 13.68 -13.00
C ALA A 28 -21.85 13.16 -12.86
N ALA A 29 -20.87 13.77 -13.53
CA ALA A 29 -19.48 13.30 -13.48
C ALA A 29 -18.68 13.93 -12.32
N THR A 30 -19.08 15.09 -11.82
CA THR A 30 -18.45 15.78 -10.69
C THR A 30 -18.90 15.17 -9.36
N ASP A 31 -20.18 14.84 -9.20
CA ASP A 31 -20.70 14.25 -7.97
C ASP A 31 -20.15 12.83 -7.71
N LYS A 32 -19.98 12.02 -8.76
CA LYS A 32 -19.39 10.67 -8.62
C LYS A 32 -17.91 10.68 -8.22
N LYS A 33 -17.14 11.71 -8.60
CA LYS A 33 -15.74 11.84 -8.16
C LYS A 33 -15.61 12.30 -6.73
N GLN A 34 -16.53 13.12 -6.25
CA GLN A 34 -16.56 13.59 -4.85
C GLN A 34 -16.97 12.46 -3.92
N ASP A 35 -18.03 11.72 -4.20
CA ASP A 35 -18.49 10.54 -3.42
C ASP A 35 -17.42 9.43 -3.32
N GLN A 36 -16.62 9.24 -4.36
CA GLN A 36 -15.52 8.27 -4.33
C GLN A 36 -14.35 8.73 -3.45
N LYS A 37 -14.12 10.03 -3.32
CA LYS A 37 -13.03 10.60 -2.51
C LYS A 37 -13.31 10.49 -1.01
N ASP A 38 -14.57 10.57 -0.61
CA ASP A 38 -15.02 10.50 0.78
C ASP A 38 -15.01 9.05 1.36
N HIS A 39 -14.74 8.04 0.51
CA HIS A 39 -14.69 6.63 0.90
C HIS A 39 -13.30 5.98 0.71
N LEU A 40 -12.26 6.81 0.48
CA LEU A 40 -10.90 6.30 0.39
C LEU A 40 -10.40 5.85 1.79
N PRO A 41 -9.68 4.73 1.87
CA PRO A 41 -9.09 4.32 3.14
C PRO A 41 -8.11 5.37 3.66
N VAL A 42 -8.06 5.55 4.96
CA VAL A 42 -7.04 6.37 5.60
C VAL A 42 -5.73 5.59 5.66
N ILE A 43 -4.60 6.23 5.36
CA ILE A 43 -3.28 5.65 5.66
C ILE A 43 -2.90 6.09 7.06
N ARG A 44 -2.90 5.16 8.03
CA ARG A 44 -2.48 5.43 9.41
C ARG A 44 -1.05 5.00 9.64
N ILE A 45 -0.23 5.96 10.07
CA ILE A 45 1.19 5.77 10.37
C ILE A 45 1.34 5.53 11.88
N TYR A 46 1.88 4.37 12.25
CA TYR A 46 2.22 4.01 13.62
C TYR A 46 3.72 3.93 13.80
N CYS A 47 4.24 4.51 14.89
CA CYS A 47 5.64 4.34 15.30
C CYS A 47 5.75 3.22 16.33
N TYR A 48 6.80 2.41 16.25
CA TYR A 48 7.18 1.44 17.26
C TYR A 48 8.29 1.98 18.16
N GLY A 49 8.14 1.78 19.47
CA GLY A 49 9.16 2.13 20.47
C GLY A 49 9.53 3.61 20.41
N ASP A 50 10.84 3.87 20.39
CA ASP A 50 11.41 5.23 20.37
C ASP A 50 11.68 5.73 18.94
N ALA A 51 10.95 5.23 17.93
CA ALA A 51 11.14 5.67 16.55
C ALA A 51 11.00 7.19 16.46
N PRO A 52 11.96 7.90 15.81
CA PRO A 52 11.98 9.36 15.80
C PRO A 52 10.74 9.96 15.15
N THR A 53 9.93 10.66 15.95
CA THR A 53 8.69 11.32 15.48
C THR A 53 8.93 12.26 14.30
N LYS A 54 10.08 12.99 14.31
CA LYS A 54 10.46 13.87 13.19
C LYS A 54 10.60 13.13 11.85
N LYS A 55 11.03 11.85 11.87
CA LYS A 55 11.09 11.03 10.64
C LYS A 55 9.69 10.62 10.18
N ALA A 56 8.83 10.25 11.11
CA ALA A 56 7.44 9.93 10.82
C ALA A 56 6.68 11.15 10.28
N GLU A 57 6.90 12.35 10.84
CA GLU A 57 6.34 13.61 10.34
C GLU A 57 6.82 13.94 8.91
N MET A 58 8.12 13.76 8.65
CA MET A 58 8.70 13.94 7.31
C MET A 58 8.07 12.98 6.30
N LEU A 59 7.93 11.71 6.65
CA LEU A 59 7.30 10.69 5.80
C LEU A 59 5.81 10.98 5.58
N LYS A 60 5.08 11.36 6.64
CA LYS A 60 3.69 11.82 6.52
C LYS A 60 3.58 12.98 5.53
N LYS A 61 4.43 14.02 5.67
CA LYS A 61 4.42 15.17 4.78
C LYS A 61 4.61 14.76 3.32
N ALA A 62 5.63 13.93 3.03
CA ALA A 62 5.88 13.43 1.68
C ALA A 62 4.68 12.64 1.12
N LEU A 63 4.03 11.83 1.96
CA LEU A 63 2.89 11.04 1.56
C LEU A 63 1.64 11.88 1.30
N THR A 64 1.41 12.95 2.08
CA THR A 64 0.26 13.86 1.88
C THR A 64 0.33 14.67 0.59
N GLU A 65 1.50 14.71 -0.07
CA GLU A 65 1.65 15.32 -1.40
C GLU A 65 1.02 14.47 -2.52
N CYS A 66 0.78 13.18 -2.27
CA CYS A 66 0.28 12.24 -3.27
C CYS A 66 -0.89 11.35 -2.80
N TYR A 67 -1.32 11.47 -1.54
CA TYR A 67 -2.48 10.76 -1.01
C TYR A 67 -3.24 11.63 0.01
N PRO A 68 -4.58 11.84 -0.16
CA PRO A 68 -5.30 12.87 0.58
C PRO A 68 -5.57 12.54 2.06
N HIS A 69 -5.66 11.26 2.43
CA HIS A 69 -6.07 10.83 3.76
C HIS A 69 -4.92 10.13 4.50
N VAL A 70 -4.08 10.91 5.20
CA VAL A 70 -2.93 10.41 5.95
C VAL A 70 -2.95 10.90 7.39
N GLU A 71 -2.91 9.97 8.33
CA GLU A 71 -2.86 10.24 9.77
C GLU A 71 -1.58 9.70 10.39
N LEU A 72 -0.92 10.50 11.21
CA LEU A 72 0.16 10.05 12.09
C LEU A 72 -0.41 9.86 13.49
N MET A 73 -0.34 8.63 13.99
CA MET A 73 -0.83 8.28 15.32
C MET A 73 0.12 8.82 16.40
N GLN A 74 -0.43 9.47 17.42
CA GLN A 74 0.36 10.07 18.48
C GLN A 74 0.94 9.04 19.44
N GLN A 75 0.21 7.95 19.67
CA GLN A 75 0.65 6.88 20.56
C GLN A 75 1.58 5.93 19.80
N CYS A 76 2.81 5.78 20.30
CA CYS A 76 3.73 4.76 19.82
C CYS A 76 3.31 3.37 20.34
N LEU A 77 3.52 2.37 19.50
CA LEU A 77 3.30 0.97 19.83
C LEU A 77 4.54 0.42 20.57
N GLU A 78 4.33 -0.43 21.54
CA GLU A 78 5.43 -1.17 22.15
C GLU A 78 5.98 -2.22 21.17
N LEU A 79 7.29 -2.45 21.24
CA LEU A 79 7.94 -3.53 20.50
C LEU A 79 7.75 -4.85 21.23
N PRO A 80 7.01 -5.82 20.66
CA PRO A 80 6.72 -7.09 21.32
C PRO A 80 7.99 -7.92 21.49
N LYS A 81 8.24 -8.39 22.71
CA LYS A 81 9.45 -9.18 23.05
C LYS A 81 9.48 -10.53 22.32
N GLU A 82 8.34 -11.10 22.02
CA GLU A 82 8.18 -12.36 21.27
C GLU A 82 8.65 -12.28 19.81
N HIS A 83 8.76 -11.07 19.28
CA HIS A 83 9.28 -10.86 17.92
C HIS A 83 10.77 -10.51 17.89
N TYR A 84 11.42 -10.42 19.05
CA TYR A 84 12.83 -10.05 19.17
C TYR A 84 13.75 -11.27 19.07
N LEU A 85 14.63 -11.26 18.10
CA LEU A 85 15.72 -12.24 17.91
C LEU A 85 17.01 -11.67 18.52
N LYS A 86 17.30 -12.09 19.76
CA LYS A 86 18.43 -11.58 20.56
C LYS A 86 19.78 -11.79 19.88
N GLU A 87 20.02 -12.97 19.29
CA GLU A 87 21.29 -13.39 18.67
C GLU A 87 21.67 -12.51 17.48
N ARG A 88 20.72 -11.86 16.86
CA ARG A 88 20.91 -10.98 15.71
C ARG A 88 20.56 -9.52 15.97
N ASN A 89 20.06 -9.22 17.17
CA ASN A 89 19.54 -7.88 17.53
C ASN A 89 18.54 -7.35 16.47
N ARG A 90 17.55 -8.16 16.12
CA ARG A 90 16.57 -7.87 15.07
C ARG A 90 15.17 -8.25 15.51
N TYR A 91 14.18 -7.61 14.90
CA TYR A 91 12.77 -7.96 15.10
C TYR A 91 12.20 -8.68 13.89
N SER A 92 11.30 -9.63 14.12
CA SER A 92 10.57 -10.32 13.06
C SER A 92 9.66 -9.33 12.33
N GLY A 93 10.00 -9.01 11.07
CA GLY A 93 9.15 -8.18 10.21
C GLY A 93 7.76 -8.78 10.01
N PRO A 94 7.63 -10.07 9.65
CA PRO A 94 6.31 -10.73 9.55
C PRO A 94 5.53 -10.72 10.86
N GLY A 95 6.19 -10.87 12.02
CA GLY A 95 5.54 -10.79 13.33
C GLY A 95 4.95 -9.42 13.60
N LEU A 96 5.75 -8.36 13.44
CA LEU A 96 5.30 -6.97 13.61
C LEU A 96 4.19 -6.61 12.60
N LEU A 97 4.32 -7.07 11.35
CA LEU A 97 3.32 -6.83 10.31
C LEU A 97 1.97 -7.49 10.66
N LYS A 98 2.01 -8.71 11.21
CA LYS A 98 0.83 -9.42 11.70
C LYS A 98 0.14 -8.65 12.84
N ASP A 99 0.89 -8.06 13.76
CA ASP A 99 0.31 -7.27 14.85
C ASP A 99 -0.27 -5.95 14.33
N LEU A 100 0.41 -5.25 13.43
CA LEU A 100 -0.13 -4.07 12.75
C LEU A 100 -1.43 -4.38 12.01
N SER A 101 -1.55 -5.55 11.39
CA SER A 101 -2.76 -5.93 10.67
C SER A 101 -4.01 -6.02 11.55
N LYS A 102 -3.86 -6.22 12.86
CA LYS A 102 -4.95 -6.25 13.84
C LYS A 102 -5.52 -4.85 14.12
N LEU A 103 -4.74 -3.80 13.85
CA LEU A 103 -5.16 -2.40 14.05
C LEU A 103 -5.98 -1.86 12.86
N ARG A 104 -6.08 -2.64 11.80
CA ARG A 104 -6.73 -2.24 10.57
C ARG A 104 -8.25 -2.34 10.70
N ASP A 105 -8.93 -1.21 10.57
CA ASP A 105 -10.39 -1.10 10.50
C ASP A 105 -10.78 -0.54 9.12
N GLY A 106 -10.55 -1.34 8.08
CA GLY A 106 -10.77 -0.91 6.70
C GLY A 106 -9.63 -0.07 6.09
N ASP A 107 -8.75 0.49 6.91
CA ASP A 107 -7.68 1.40 6.53
C ASP A 107 -6.40 0.68 6.06
N VAL A 108 -5.44 1.49 5.62
CA VAL A 108 -4.07 1.06 5.30
C VAL A 108 -3.15 1.44 6.47
N ILE A 109 -2.36 0.51 6.94
CA ILE A 109 -1.44 0.74 8.07
C ILE A 109 0.00 0.77 7.57
N LEU A 110 0.74 1.82 7.96
CA LEU A 110 2.18 1.92 7.82
C LEU A 110 2.82 1.90 9.20
N GLY A 111 3.58 0.86 9.52
CA GLY A 111 4.43 0.80 10.70
C GLY A 111 5.80 1.38 10.42
N ILE A 112 6.37 2.11 11.39
CA ILE A 112 7.72 2.64 11.35
C ILE A 112 8.45 2.17 12.61
N THR A 113 9.64 1.58 12.45
CA THR A 113 10.52 1.20 13.57
C THR A 113 11.94 1.71 13.35
N ASP A 114 12.66 2.00 14.41
CA ASP A 114 14.10 2.29 14.38
C ASP A 114 14.97 1.02 14.52
N LYS A 115 14.34 -0.13 14.69
CA LYS A 115 15.03 -1.42 14.86
C LYS A 115 15.22 -2.11 13.53
N VAL A 116 16.31 -2.86 13.39
CA VAL A 116 16.54 -3.74 12.25
C VAL A 116 15.46 -4.83 12.24
N ILE A 117 14.86 -5.05 11.08
CA ILE A 117 13.87 -6.10 10.89
C ILE A 117 14.41 -7.21 9.99
N TYR A 118 13.83 -8.42 10.11
CA TYR A 118 14.20 -9.57 9.30
C TYR A 118 12.97 -10.35 8.83
N GLN A 119 13.15 -11.08 7.77
CA GLN A 119 12.26 -12.16 7.31
C GLN A 119 13.08 -13.36 6.84
N ALA A 120 12.46 -14.52 6.78
CA ALA A 120 13.07 -15.68 6.15
C ALA A 120 13.05 -15.55 4.62
N ASN A 121 14.13 -15.95 3.97
CA ASN A 121 14.21 -16.15 2.53
C ASN A 121 15.02 -17.42 2.23
N GLU A 122 15.28 -17.72 0.96
CA GLU A 122 16.03 -18.90 0.53
C GLU A 122 17.49 -18.94 1.04
N ILE A 123 18.07 -17.76 1.33
CA ILE A 123 19.46 -17.62 1.78
C ILE A 123 19.58 -17.78 3.30
N SER A 124 18.62 -17.26 4.05
CA SER A 124 18.70 -17.18 5.51
C SER A 124 17.32 -17.09 6.17
N PRO A 125 17.09 -17.83 7.28
CA PRO A 125 15.86 -17.69 8.04
C PRO A 125 15.74 -16.32 8.76
N THR A 126 16.83 -15.54 8.80
CA THR A 126 16.90 -14.23 9.49
C THR A 126 17.46 -13.15 8.60
N PHE A 127 17.12 -13.18 7.30
CA PHE A 127 17.58 -12.21 6.34
C PHE A 127 17.08 -10.81 6.70
N GLY A 128 18.01 -9.85 6.82
CA GLY A 128 17.66 -8.46 7.16
C GLY A 128 17.05 -7.74 5.96
N VAL A 129 15.92 -7.07 6.20
CA VAL A 129 15.19 -6.31 5.18
C VAL A 129 15.03 -4.86 5.59
N PHE A 130 14.78 -3.99 4.63
CA PHE A 130 14.53 -2.56 4.84
C PHE A 130 13.07 -2.29 5.18
N GLY A 131 12.17 -2.97 4.50
CA GLY A 131 10.73 -2.94 4.71
C GLY A 131 10.11 -4.29 4.41
N ILE A 132 8.83 -4.40 4.65
CA ILE A 132 8.04 -5.59 4.37
C ILE A 132 6.57 -5.23 4.19
N SER A 133 5.97 -5.77 3.15
CA SER A 133 4.54 -5.72 2.87
C SER A 133 4.11 -7.00 2.17
N PHE A 134 2.85 -7.37 2.30
CA PHE A 134 2.24 -8.37 1.43
C PHE A 134 1.32 -7.68 0.43
N VAL A 135 1.38 -8.09 -0.83
CA VAL A 135 0.62 -7.49 -1.92
C VAL A 135 -0.87 -7.48 -1.61
N GLY A 136 -1.47 -6.29 -1.59
CA GLY A 136 -2.90 -6.08 -1.30
C GLY A 136 -3.31 -6.25 0.17
N ALA A 137 -2.36 -6.51 1.09
CA ALA A 137 -2.69 -6.75 2.50
C ALA A 137 -3.08 -5.50 3.28
N LYS A 138 -2.92 -4.31 2.70
CA LYS A 138 -3.20 -3.01 3.33
C LYS A 138 -2.40 -2.77 4.62
N VAL A 139 -1.23 -3.37 4.73
CA VAL A 139 -0.32 -3.19 5.86
C VAL A 139 1.12 -3.24 5.38
N SER A 140 1.93 -2.32 5.86
CA SER A 140 3.35 -2.16 5.55
C SER A 140 4.15 -1.88 6.82
N LEU A 141 5.41 -2.25 6.80
CA LEU A 141 6.36 -1.91 7.86
C LEU A 141 7.69 -1.50 7.23
N ILE A 142 8.25 -0.38 7.66
CA ILE A 142 9.58 0.07 7.27
C ILE A 142 10.50 0.23 8.49
N SER A 143 11.78 -0.04 8.27
CA SER A 143 12.82 0.23 9.25
C SER A 143 13.59 1.50 8.90
N LEU A 144 13.79 2.37 9.88
CA LEU A 144 14.69 3.53 9.75
C LEU A 144 16.17 3.12 9.77
N THR A 145 16.45 1.84 10.06
CA THR A 145 17.80 1.29 10.20
C THR A 145 18.02 0.14 9.24
N GLN A 146 19.06 0.24 8.42
CA GLN A 146 19.46 -0.81 7.49
C GLN A 146 19.90 -2.09 8.23
N PRO A 147 19.86 -3.27 7.59
CA PRO A 147 20.40 -4.50 8.16
C PRO A 147 21.87 -4.42 8.61
N SER A 148 22.64 -3.49 8.03
CA SER A 148 24.01 -3.14 8.43
C SER A 148 24.12 -2.34 9.73
N GLY A 149 23.00 -1.90 10.31
CA GLY A 149 22.95 -1.01 11.47
C GLY A 149 23.05 0.48 11.14
N LYS A 150 23.29 0.85 9.88
CA LYS A 150 23.32 2.26 9.44
C LYS A 150 21.91 2.82 9.32
N LYS A 151 21.75 4.12 9.54
CA LYS A 151 20.49 4.81 9.28
C LYS A 151 20.30 5.04 7.78
N HIS A 152 19.06 4.99 7.31
CA HIS A 152 18.74 5.38 5.95
C HIS A 152 18.81 6.91 5.77
N PRO A 153 19.30 7.42 4.63
CA PRO A 153 19.07 8.79 4.20
C PRO A 153 17.56 9.07 4.02
N ASP A 154 17.15 10.33 4.15
CA ASP A 154 15.73 10.70 4.13
C ASP A 154 15.05 10.39 2.79
N ASN A 155 15.72 10.63 1.67
CA ASN A 155 15.21 10.27 0.36
C ASN A 155 14.97 8.77 0.22
N HIS A 156 15.88 7.92 0.73
CA HIS A 156 15.69 6.46 0.73
C HIS A 156 14.50 6.03 1.59
N LEU A 157 14.21 6.73 2.68
CA LEU A 157 13.04 6.41 3.51
C LEU A 157 11.73 6.71 2.78
N VAL A 158 11.69 7.80 2.01
CA VAL A 158 10.53 8.13 1.17
C VAL A 158 10.34 7.07 0.08
N GLU A 159 11.42 6.72 -0.64
CA GLU A 159 11.41 5.69 -1.66
C GLU A 159 10.94 4.34 -1.12
N LEU A 160 11.49 3.92 0.02
CA LEU A 160 11.12 2.69 0.72
C LEU A 160 9.64 2.71 1.13
N MET A 161 9.17 3.81 1.71
CA MET A 161 7.76 3.98 2.07
C MET A 161 6.83 3.84 0.86
N MET A 162 7.18 4.49 -0.26
CA MET A 162 6.40 4.41 -1.50
C MET A 162 6.37 2.99 -2.06
N HIS A 163 7.50 2.28 -2.05
CA HIS A 163 7.60 0.88 -2.46
C HIS A 163 6.68 -0.02 -1.62
N GLU A 164 6.82 0.05 -0.30
CA GLU A 164 6.05 -0.80 0.62
C GLU A 164 4.54 -0.49 0.58
N LEU A 165 4.17 0.79 0.49
CA LEU A 165 2.78 1.17 0.31
C LEU A 165 2.25 0.75 -1.07
N GLY A 166 3.06 0.80 -2.13
CA GLY A 166 2.70 0.25 -3.43
C GLY A 166 2.25 -1.22 -3.32
N HIS A 167 3.01 -2.04 -2.60
CA HIS A 167 2.62 -3.42 -2.29
C HIS A 167 1.34 -3.50 -1.46
N ALA A 168 1.21 -2.69 -0.41
CA ALA A 168 0.01 -2.67 0.42
C ALA A 168 -1.26 -2.35 -0.37
N PHE A 169 -1.16 -1.50 -1.39
CA PHE A 169 -2.24 -1.18 -2.31
C PHE A 169 -2.44 -2.19 -3.44
N GLY A 170 -1.56 -3.17 -3.60
CA GLY A 170 -1.71 -4.29 -4.53
C GLY A 170 -0.77 -4.31 -5.73
N LEU A 171 0.23 -3.42 -5.79
CA LEU A 171 1.26 -3.49 -6.83
C LEU A 171 2.23 -4.64 -6.55
N HIS A 172 2.59 -5.36 -7.58
CA HIS A 172 3.73 -6.27 -7.62
C HIS A 172 5.01 -5.54 -8.00
N HIS A 173 6.17 -6.22 -7.91
CA HIS A 173 7.40 -5.68 -8.47
C HIS A 173 7.24 -5.34 -9.94
N CYS A 174 7.94 -4.30 -10.38
CA CYS A 174 7.92 -3.77 -11.73
C CYS A 174 9.27 -3.97 -12.42
N ALA A 175 9.23 -4.27 -13.71
CA ALA A 175 10.45 -4.43 -14.51
C ALA A 175 11.13 -3.09 -14.87
N ASP A 176 10.44 -1.96 -14.69
CA ASP A 176 11.01 -0.63 -14.96
C ASP A 176 12.00 -0.26 -13.85
N GLU A 177 13.28 -0.11 -14.22
CA GLU A 177 14.39 0.17 -13.31
C GLU A 177 14.32 1.54 -12.61
N HIS A 178 13.45 2.44 -13.09
CA HIS A 178 13.22 3.76 -12.51
C HIS A 178 11.93 3.82 -11.67
N CYS A 179 11.18 2.73 -11.63
CA CYS A 179 9.95 2.66 -10.85
C CYS A 179 10.23 2.43 -9.37
N PHE A 180 9.47 3.06 -8.48
CA PHE A 180 9.48 2.72 -7.04
C PHE A 180 9.26 1.22 -6.79
N MET A 181 8.53 0.53 -7.68
CA MET A 181 8.23 -0.89 -7.54
C MET A 181 9.30 -1.81 -8.12
N VAL A 182 10.49 -1.30 -8.47
CA VAL A 182 11.59 -2.15 -8.95
C VAL A 182 12.01 -3.15 -7.88
N ASP A 183 12.27 -4.39 -8.29
CA ASP A 183 12.81 -5.40 -7.38
C ASP A 183 14.24 -5.05 -6.95
N ALA A 184 14.45 -4.96 -5.64
CA ALA A 184 15.74 -4.63 -5.04
C ALA A 184 16.63 -5.86 -4.77
N GLU A 185 16.23 -7.10 -5.15
CA GLU A 185 16.97 -8.32 -4.84
C GLU A 185 18.43 -8.33 -5.34
N HIS A 186 18.77 -7.47 -6.30
CA HIS A 186 20.10 -7.40 -6.91
C HIS A 186 20.88 -6.14 -6.55
N GLY A 187 20.57 -5.50 -5.41
CA GLY A 187 21.30 -4.33 -4.90
C GLY A 187 20.43 -3.10 -4.69
N ASN A 188 20.97 -2.14 -3.93
CA ASN A 188 20.28 -0.90 -3.61
C ASN A 188 20.12 -0.03 -4.86
N LYS A 189 18.97 -0.12 -5.53
CA LYS A 189 18.65 0.67 -6.73
C LYS A 189 18.06 2.06 -6.42
N PHE A 190 17.92 2.42 -5.14
CA PHE A 190 17.35 3.68 -4.66
C PHE A 190 18.12 4.96 -5.06
N SER A 191 18.99 4.93 -6.04
CA SER A 191 19.87 6.08 -6.32
C SER A 191 19.52 6.91 -7.55
N LYS A 192 18.42 6.58 -8.30
CA LYS A 192 18.14 7.21 -9.58
C LYS A 192 16.74 7.82 -9.64
N THR A 193 16.46 8.85 -8.82
CA THR A 193 15.20 9.62 -8.87
C THR A 193 13.98 8.74 -9.19
N PRO A 194 13.66 7.80 -8.35
CA PRO A 194 12.56 6.89 -8.61
C PRO A 194 11.24 7.64 -8.54
N SER A 195 10.33 7.24 -9.39
CA SER A 195 8.92 7.62 -9.36
C SER A 195 8.11 6.35 -9.66
N PHE A 196 6.82 6.40 -9.52
CA PHE A 196 6.02 5.33 -10.11
C PHE A 196 6.04 5.44 -11.63
N CYS A 197 6.24 4.34 -12.34
CA CYS A 197 6.11 4.31 -13.80
C CYS A 197 4.65 4.55 -14.21
N LYS A 198 4.41 4.83 -15.47
CA LYS A 198 3.07 5.16 -16.00
C LYS A 198 1.98 4.14 -15.62
N GLU A 199 2.31 2.85 -15.67
CA GLU A 199 1.34 1.79 -15.35
C GLU A 199 1.05 1.71 -13.85
N CYS A 200 2.08 1.81 -13.01
CA CYS A 200 1.92 1.84 -11.55
C CYS A 200 1.17 3.10 -11.09
N THR A 201 1.49 4.27 -11.65
CA THR A 201 0.75 5.52 -11.44
C THR A 201 -0.73 5.37 -11.80
N LYS A 202 -1.03 4.85 -12.99
CA LYS A 202 -2.42 4.62 -13.43
C LYS A 202 -3.17 3.70 -12.46
N TYR A 203 -2.51 2.63 -12.01
CA TYR A 203 -3.11 1.70 -11.04
C TYR A 203 -3.41 2.38 -9.71
N LEU A 204 -2.43 3.11 -9.14
CA LEU A 204 -2.57 3.77 -7.85
C LEU A 204 -3.56 4.93 -7.90
N ASN A 205 -3.60 5.70 -9.00
CA ASN A 205 -4.61 6.76 -9.17
C ASN A 205 -6.04 6.17 -9.17
N GLY A 206 -6.21 4.93 -9.71
CA GLY A 206 -7.45 4.16 -9.56
C GLY A 206 -7.79 3.73 -8.12
N LYS A 207 -6.83 3.88 -7.18
CA LYS A 207 -6.99 3.60 -5.74
C LYS A 207 -7.02 4.87 -4.88
N GLY A 208 -7.12 6.03 -5.51
CA GLY A 208 -7.24 7.33 -4.83
C GLY A 208 -5.92 8.07 -4.61
N TRP A 209 -4.82 7.59 -5.19
CA TRP A 209 -3.58 8.36 -5.22
C TRP A 209 -3.68 9.51 -6.24
N GLU A 210 -2.90 10.55 -6.02
CA GLU A 210 -2.81 11.76 -6.86
C GLU A 210 -1.34 11.91 -7.33
N LEU A 211 -0.91 11.02 -8.27
CA LEU A 211 0.47 10.91 -8.77
C LEU A 211 0.65 11.52 -10.16
#